data_31761e3560d7156e4edddc6d6dde8123
#
_entry.id   31761e3560d7156e4edddc6d6dde8123
#
_cell.length_a   1.000
_cell.length_b   1.000
_cell.length_c   1.000
_cell.angle_alpha   90.00
_cell.angle_beta   90.00
_cell.angle_gamma   90.00
#
_symmetry.space_group_name_H-M   'P 1'
#
loop_
_entity.id
_entity.type
_entity.pdbx_description
1 polymer ?
#
loop_
_entity_poly.entity_id
_entity_poly.type
_entity_poly.pdbx_seq_one_letter_code
_entity_poly.pdbx_strand_id
1 'polypeptide(L)'
;MEDKIKVAGEIAAHTYPLSEKSLCRLAAILEPRKLLKNELFLKEGDVARSMGVVEQGMVRQFYRKKNLEITEHFTYEGHLFVCLESFIRQIPGQFYVEALEPTLIYEIPYGPFHELMQQDPEILRVYCTILESSIIISQHKADARNRHSAFERYRRLEFEHPQIVRRAPQIHAASFLGMSPETLSRIRAGKIS
;
A
#
# COMPACT_ATOMS: atom_id res chain seq x y z
N MET A 1 13.85 19.22 3.83
CA MET A 1 12.62 19.66 4.56
C MET A 1 11.47 19.88 3.59
N GLU A 2 11.71 20.56 2.50
CA GLU A 2 10.71 20.85 1.47
C GLU A 2 10.02 19.60 0.91
N ASP A 3 10.79 18.58 0.53
CA ASP A 3 10.23 17.29 0.07
C ASP A 3 9.34 16.61 1.12
N LYS A 4 9.73 16.67 2.40
CA LYS A 4 8.92 16.10 3.49
C LYS A 4 7.60 16.83 3.68
N ILE A 5 7.59 18.16 3.51
CA ILE A 5 6.36 18.97 3.58
C ILE A 5 5.45 18.63 2.39
N LYS A 6 6.02 18.46 1.19
CA LYS A 6 5.26 18.01 0.01
C LYS A 6 4.58 16.67 0.28
N VAL A 7 5.33 15.66 0.74
CA VAL A 7 4.78 14.32 1.04
C VAL A 7 3.74 14.38 2.16
N ALA A 8 3.96 15.17 3.22
CA ALA A 8 2.95 15.37 4.26
C ALA A 8 1.67 16.00 3.71
N GLY A 9 1.80 16.93 2.75
CA GLY A 9 0.67 17.52 2.03
C GLY A 9 -0.08 16.50 1.17
N GLU A 10 0.61 15.59 0.51
CA GLU A 10 0.00 14.49 -0.25
C GLU A 10 -0.76 13.52 0.67
N ILE A 11 -0.19 13.18 1.84
CA ILE A 11 -0.90 12.40 2.86
C ILE A 11 -2.19 13.11 3.27
N ALA A 12 -2.10 14.40 3.58
CA ALA A 12 -3.26 15.21 3.99
C ALA A 12 -4.33 15.25 2.89
N ALA A 13 -3.95 15.42 1.64
CA ALA A 13 -4.88 15.48 0.50
C ALA A 13 -5.66 14.16 0.31
N HIS A 14 -5.05 13.00 0.62
CA HIS A 14 -5.68 11.69 0.50
C HIS A 14 -6.37 11.20 1.80
N THR A 15 -6.21 11.93 2.90
CA THR A 15 -6.78 11.54 4.20
C THR A 15 -7.64 12.65 4.80
N TYR A 16 -7.02 13.52 5.59
CA TYR A 16 -7.69 14.60 6.29
C TYR A 16 -6.88 15.89 6.13
N PRO A 17 -7.51 17.04 5.78
CA PRO A 17 -6.81 18.31 5.61
C PRO A 17 -6.15 18.74 6.91
N LEU A 18 -4.86 19.09 6.83
CA LEU A 18 -4.05 19.51 7.97
C LEU A 18 -3.81 21.02 7.96
N SER A 19 -3.80 21.64 9.14
CA SER A 19 -3.26 22.98 9.34
C SER A 19 -1.75 22.99 9.02
N GLU A 20 -1.20 24.15 8.73
CA GLU A 20 0.24 24.31 8.48
C GLU A 20 1.09 23.76 9.65
N LYS A 21 0.64 23.99 10.88
CA LYS A 21 1.29 23.47 12.09
C LYS A 21 1.32 21.94 12.12
N SER A 22 0.20 21.27 11.89
CA SER A 22 0.10 19.81 11.92
C SER A 22 0.83 19.20 10.72
N LEU A 23 0.80 19.86 9.56
CA LEU A 23 1.56 19.46 8.38
C LEU A 23 3.08 19.49 8.63
N CYS A 24 3.60 20.56 9.24
CA CYS A 24 5.00 20.65 9.61
C CYS A 24 5.41 19.58 10.64
N ARG A 25 4.53 19.27 11.62
CA ARG A 25 4.78 18.22 12.62
C ARG A 25 4.81 16.84 11.99
N LEU A 26 3.88 16.53 11.07
CA LEU A 26 3.89 15.29 10.31
C LEU A 26 5.16 15.18 9.46
N ALA A 27 5.50 16.23 8.71
CA ALA A 27 6.72 16.27 7.89
C ALA A 27 8.00 16.03 8.71
N ALA A 28 8.06 16.51 9.96
CA ALA A 28 9.23 16.35 10.81
C ALA A 28 9.56 14.88 11.13
N ILE A 29 8.55 14.01 11.22
CA ILE A 29 8.73 12.58 11.55
C ILE A 29 8.92 11.68 10.32
N LEU A 30 8.74 12.21 9.09
CA LEU A 30 8.95 11.43 7.88
C LEU A 30 10.42 11.11 7.66
N GLU A 31 10.74 9.87 7.30
CA GLU A 31 12.11 9.40 7.04
C GLU A 31 12.22 8.85 5.61
N PRO A 32 13.03 9.48 4.72
CA PRO A 32 13.18 8.97 3.36
C PRO A 32 14.01 7.69 3.35
N ARG A 33 13.57 6.70 2.57
CA ARG A 33 14.29 5.45 2.34
C ARG A 33 14.21 5.05 0.87
N LYS A 34 15.36 4.69 0.30
CA LYS A 34 15.48 4.14 -1.04
C LYS A 34 15.51 2.62 -0.95
N LEU A 35 14.75 1.97 -1.81
CA LEU A 35 14.70 0.52 -1.95
C LEU A 35 15.14 0.16 -3.37
N LEU A 36 16.03 -0.81 -3.48
CA LEU A 36 16.38 -1.41 -4.76
C LEU A 36 15.24 -2.32 -5.23
N LYS A 37 15.21 -2.61 -6.53
CA LYS A 37 14.27 -3.60 -7.07
C LYS A 37 14.45 -4.94 -6.35
N ASN A 38 13.35 -5.56 -5.94
CA ASN A 38 13.25 -6.80 -5.16
C ASN A 38 13.80 -6.70 -3.73
N GLU A 39 14.13 -5.49 -3.25
CA GLU A 39 14.46 -5.29 -1.85
C GLU A 39 13.22 -5.39 -0.98
N LEU A 40 13.35 -6.08 0.15
CA LEU A 40 12.28 -6.21 1.13
C LEU A 40 12.32 -5.04 2.12
N PHE A 41 11.22 -4.33 2.20
CA PHE A 41 10.96 -3.35 3.24
C PHE A 41 10.58 -4.04 4.57
N LEU A 42 9.77 -5.11 4.48
CA LEU A 42 9.31 -5.91 5.62
C LEU A 42 9.30 -7.39 5.24
N LYS A 43 9.62 -8.27 6.19
CA LYS A 43 9.55 -9.73 6.05
C LYS A 43 8.50 -10.31 6.98
N GLU A 44 7.96 -11.47 6.62
CA GLU A 44 7.18 -12.29 7.55
C GLU A 44 7.99 -12.57 8.82
N GLY A 45 7.35 -12.44 9.97
CA GLY A 45 7.98 -12.58 11.28
C GLY A 45 8.59 -11.29 11.85
N ASP A 46 8.76 -10.26 11.04
CA ASP A 46 9.17 -8.94 11.53
C ASP A 46 7.98 -8.15 12.07
N VAL A 47 8.24 -7.22 12.98
CA VAL A 47 7.26 -6.23 13.46
C VAL A 47 7.27 -5.03 12.53
N ALA A 48 6.10 -4.65 12.01
CA ALA A 48 5.95 -3.43 11.21
C ALA A 48 6.10 -2.18 12.10
N ARG A 49 7.30 -1.62 12.13
CA ARG A 49 7.64 -0.45 12.94
C ARG A 49 7.38 0.89 12.26
N SER A 50 6.97 0.86 11.00
CA SER A 50 6.60 2.05 10.23
C SER A 50 5.51 1.73 9.20
N MET A 51 4.76 2.75 8.81
CA MET A 51 4.01 2.81 7.56
C MET A 51 4.92 3.41 6.49
N GLY A 52 4.56 3.30 5.21
CA GLY A 52 5.29 3.96 4.15
C GLY A 52 4.39 4.68 3.17
N VAL A 53 4.86 5.80 2.63
CA VAL A 53 4.27 6.50 1.49
C VAL A 53 5.22 6.38 0.31
N VAL A 54 4.72 5.98 -0.84
CA VAL A 54 5.54 5.86 -2.05
C VAL A 54 5.61 7.22 -2.73
N GLU A 55 6.81 7.81 -2.77
CA GLU A 55 7.07 9.04 -3.54
C GLU A 55 7.40 8.70 -5.00
N GLN A 56 8.14 7.63 -5.23
CA GLN A 56 8.49 7.14 -6.56
C GLN A 56 8.60 5.62 -6.55
N GLY A 57 8.09 4.95 -7.57
CA GLY A 57 8.22 3.51 -7.72
C GLY A 57 6.94 2.76 -7.31
N MET A 58 7.07 1.48 -7.03
CA MET A 58 5.97 0.60 -6.67
C MET A 58 6.41 -0.45 -5.67
N VAL A 59 5.63 -0.67 -4.62
CA VAL A 59 5.79 -1.78 -3.69
C VAL A 59 4.63 -2.76 -3.79
N ARG A 60 4.89 -4.00 -3.44
CA ARG A 60 3.92 -5.10 -3.35
C ARG A 60 3.87 -5.60 -1.91
N GLN A 61 2.68 -5.74 -1.34
CA GLN A 61 2.44 -6.47 -0.10
C GLN A 61 1.89 -7.85 -0.44
N PHE A 62 2.50 -8.91 0.11
CA PHE A 62 2.10 -10.28 -0.14
C PHE A 62 2.35 -11.18 1.07
N TYR A 63 1.74 -12.35 1.07
CA TYR A 63 2.01 -13.42 2.03
C TYR A 63 2.25 -14.74 1.30
N ARG A 64 2.84 -15.70 1.99
CA ARG A 64 3.07 -17.05 1.47
C ARG A 64 2.02 -18.03 1.98
N LYS A 65 1.40 -18.76 1.04
CA LYS A 65 0.48 -19.84 1.34
C LYS A 65 0.98 -21.11 0.64
N LYS A 66 1.46 -22.07 1.42
CA LYS A 66 2.23 -23.21 0.88
C LYS A 66 3.43 -22.65 0.09
N ASN A 67 3.56 -22.99 -1.19
CA ASN A 67 4.65 -22.53 -2.06
C ASN A 67 4.24 -21.39 -3.00
N LEU A 68 3.11 -20.74 -2.74
CA LEU A 68 2.58 -19.65 -3.59
C LEU A 68 2.65 -18.31 -2.84
N GLU A 69 3.07 -17.29 -3.56
CA GLU A 69 2.98 -15.90 -3.10
C GLU A 69 1.64 -15.32 -3.50
N ILE A 70 0.88 -14.86 -2.50
CA ILE A 70 -0.43 -14.26 -2.70
C ILE A 70 -0.29 -12.75 -2.50
N THR A 71 -0.43 -12.01 -3.59
CA THR A 71 -0.38 -10.55 -3.57
C THR A 71 -1.68 -9.99 -2.98
N GLU A 72 -1.54 -9.19 -1.93
CA GLU A 72 -2.68 -8.52 -1.28
C GLU A 72 -2.83 -7.08 -1.73
N HIS A 73 -1.74 -6.33 -1.84
CA HIS A 73 -1.78 -4.93 -2.26
C HIS A 73 -0.62 -4.59 -3.18
N PHE A 74 -0.88 -3.63 -4.07
CA PHE A 74 0.13 -2.82 -4.74
C PHE A 74 -0.02 -1.38 -4.27
N THR A 75 1.10 -0.72 -4.03
CA THR A 75 1.13 0.69 -3.67
C THR A 75 2.15 1.39 -4.55
N TYR A 76 1.77 2.49 -5.14
CA TYR A 76 2.57 3.30 -6.04
C TYR A 76 2.44 4.78 -5.66
N GLU A 77 3.01 5.68 -6.43
CA GLU A 77 3.17 7.10 -6.10
C GLU A 77 1.93 7.74 -5.48
N GLY A 78 2.11 8.50 -4.42
CA GLY A 78 1.07 9.22 -3.68
C GLY A 78 0.23 8.36 -2.74
N HIS A 79 0.48 7.03 -2.67
CA HIS A 79 -0.31 6.13 -1.84
C HIS A 79 0.49 5.61 -0.65
N LEU A 80 -0.25 5.33 0.43
CA LEU A 80 0.28 4.79 1.68
C LEU A 80 0.12 3.26 1.72
N PHE A 81 1.11 2.57 2.30
CA PHE A 81 1.02 1.16 2.63
C PHE A 81 1.33 0.91 4.11
N VAL A 82 0.66 -0.10 4.67
CA VAL A 82 0.85 -0.52 6.05
C VAL A 82 0.48 -1.99 6.23
N CYS A 83 1.29 -2.73 6.98
CA CYS A 83 0.91 -4.05 7.48
C CYS A 83 0.12 -3.86 8.78
N LEU A 84 -1.18 -3.60 8.63
CA LEU A 84 -2.04 -2.96 9.63
C LEU A 84 -2.02 -3.66 11.00
N GLU A 85 -2.26 -4.99 11.04
CA GLU A 85 -2.28 -5.73 12.31
C GLU A 85 -0.94 -5.64 13.05
N SER A 86 0.16 -5.87 12.33
CA SER A 86 1.50 -5.80 12.91
C SER A 86 1.85 -4.39 13.37
N PHE A 87 1.46 -3.37 12.59
CA PHE A 87 1.69 -1.97 12.94
C PHE A 87 0.88 -1.54 14.18
N ILE A 88 -0.41 -1.91 14.27
CA ILE A 88 -1.25 -1.53 15.42
C ILE A 88 -0.84 -2.25 16.69
N ARG A 89 -0.62 -3.57 16.61
CA ARG A 89 -0.37 -4.42 17.78
C ARG A 89 1.10 -4.49 18.17
N GLN A 90 2.00 -4.02 17.30
CA GLN A 90 3.46 -4.15 17.47
C GLN A 90 3.90 -5.60 17.72
N ILE A 91 3.32 -6.53 16.97
CA ILE A 91 3.63 -7.98 16.99
C ILE A 91 4.16 -8.42 15.61
N PRO A 92 4.88 -9.55 15.54
CA PRO A 92 5.32 -10.13 14.26
C PRO A 92 4.16 -10.32 13.28
N GLY A 93 4.33 -9.87 12.02
CA GLY A 93 3.34 -9.96 10.96
C GLY A 93 3.52 -11.14 10.03
N GLN A 94 2.52 -11.40 9.17
CA GLN A 94 2.53 -12.47 8.18
C GLN A 94 2.87 -11.98 6.77
N PHE A 95 3.06 -10.67 6.59
CA PHE A 95 3.25 -10.07 5.28
C PHE A 95 4.71 -9.77 4.99
N TYR A 96 5.02 -9.87 3.70
CA TYR A 96 6.20 -9.28 3.10
C TYR A 96 5.79 -7.97 2.40
N VAL A 97 6.69 -7.00 2.38
CA VAL A 97 6.59 -5.82 1.51
C VAL A 97 7.88 -5.72 0.72
N GLU A 98 7.79 -5.74 -0.61
CA GLU A 98 8.94 -5.65 -1.52
C GLU A 98 8.76 -4.54 -2.55
N ALA A 99 9.86 -3.94 -2.97
CA ALA A 99 9.92 -2.99 -4.07
C ALA A 99 9.95 -3.75 -5.41
N LEU A 100 9.01 -3.47 -6.32
CA LEU A 100 8.97 -4.10 -7.66
C LEU A 100 9.92 -3.44 -8.67
N GLU A 101 10.41 -2.26 -8.34
CA GLU A 101 11.34 -1.44 -9.11
C GLU A 101 12.12 -0.54 -8.14
N PRO A 102 13.14 0.23 -8.58
CA PRO A 102 13.78 1.21 -7.72
C PRO A 102 12.74 2.18 -7.15
N THR A 103 12.62 2.23 -5.83
CA THR A 103 11.52 2.90 -5.13
C THR A 103 12.07 3.85 -4.06
N LEU A 104 11.54 5.07 -4.03
CA LEU A 104 11.72 6.03 -2.93
C LEU A 104 10.43 6.05 -2.11
N ILE A 105 10.55 5.79 -0.82
CA ILE A 105 9.46 5.91 0.14
C ILE A 105 9.80 6.91 1.24
N TYR A 106 8.75 7.41 1.90
CA TYR A 106 8.89 8.07 3.19
C TYR A 106 8.24 7.20 4.25
N GLU A 107 9.05 6.77 5.22
CA GLU A 107 8.58 6.02 6.38
C GLU A 107 7.93 6.96 7.39
N ILE A 108 6.86 6.49 8.02
CA ILE A 108 6.18 7.11 9.16
C ILE A 108 6.41 6.17 10.34
N PRO A 109 7.42 6.42 11.20
CA PRO A 109 7.75 5.54 12.31
C PRO A 109 6.63 5.47 13.34
N TYR A 110 6.34 4.27 13.88
CA TYR A 110 5.26 4.02 14.83
C TYR A 110 5.33 4.91 16.08
N GLY A 111 6.49 4.94 16.77
CA GLY A 111 6.64 5.70 18.02
C GLY A 111 6.36 7.18 17.85
N PRO A 112 7.12 7.92 17.01
CA PRO A 112 6.89 9.33 16.74
C PRO A 112 5.47 9.64 16.24
N PHE A 113 4.90 8.76 15.39
CA PHE A 113 3.54 8.95 14.90
C PHE A 113 2.50 8.75 16.01
N HIS A 114 2.69 7.75 16.87
CA HIS A 114 1.80 7.49 18.00
C HIS A 114 1.80 8.64 19.02
N GLU A 115 2.97 9.18 19.35
CA GLU A 115 3.10 10.37 20.20
C GLU A 115 2.41 11.58 19.57
N LEU A 116 2.59 11.76 18.25
CA LEU A 116 1.98 12.86 17.53
C LEU A 116 0.45 12.78 17.53
N MET A 117 -0.12 11.59 17.34
CA MET A 117 -1.58 11.38 17.44
C MET A 117 -2.17 11.75 18.81
N GLN A 118 -1.42 11.52 19.89
CA GLN A 118 -1.88 11.87 21.25
C GLN A 118 -1.89 13.38 21.49
N GLN A 119 -1.07 14.14 20.76
CA GLN A 119 -0.89 15.58 20.96
C GLN A 119 -1.60 16.43 19.90
N ASP A 120 -2.07 15.84 18.82
CA ASP A 120 -2.59 16.56 17.67
C ASP A 120 -3.85 15.87 17.11
N PRO A 121 -5.04 16.45 17.37
CA PRO A 121 -6.31 15.89 16.91
C PRO A 121 -6.43 15.77 15.38
N GLU A 122 -5.77 16.64 14.61
CA GLU A 122 -5.79 16.55 13.14
C GLU A 122 -5.02 15.31 12.67
N ILE A 123 -3.88 14.99 13.31
CA ILE A 123 -3.12 13.78 13.01
C ILE A 123 -3.89 12.52 13.42
N LEU A 124 -4.62 12.57 14.54
CA LEU A 124 -5.52 11.47 14.91
C LEU A 124 -6.60 11.26 13.83
N ARG A 125 -7.15 12.33 13.25
CA ARG A 125 -8.11 12.23 12.13
C ARG A 125 -7.48 11.62 10.89
N VAL A 126 -6.25 11.98 10.53
CA VAL A 126 -5.48 11.31 9.46
C VAL A 126 -5.44 9.80 9.70
N TYR A 127 -5.07 9.37 10.91
CA TYR A 127 -5.02 7.95 11.27
C TYR A 127 -6.38 7.26 11.17
N CYS A 128 -7.44 7.87 11.69
CA CYS A 128 -8.81 7.33 11.57
C CYS A 128 -9.18 7.13 10.10
N THR A 129 -8.91 8.09 9.22
CA THR A 129 -9.22 7.99 7.79
C THR A 129 -8.40 6.87 7.10
N ILE A 130 -7.14 6.66 7.51
CA ILE A 130 -6.34 5.52 7.03
C ILE A 130 -7.01 4.19 7.43
N LEU A 131 -7.50 4.06 8.67
CA LEU A 131 -8.19 2.85 9.14
C LEU A 131 -9.52 2.63 8.43
N GLU A 132 -10.34 3.67 8.29
CA GLU A 132 -11.61 3.64 7.55
C GLU A 132 -11.40 3.19 6.11
N SER A 133 -10.44 3.78 5.42
CA SER A 133 -10.08 3.41 4.05
C SER A 133 -9.61 1.95 3.95
N SER A 134 -8.80 1.48 4.90
CA SER A 134 -8.33 0.09 4.93
C SER A 134 -9.48 -0.90 5.08
N ILE A 135 -10.48 -0.60 5.91
CA ILE A 135 -11.69 -1.43 6.09
C ILE A 135 -12.50 -1.46 4.80
N ILE A 136 -12.76 -0.30 4.18
CA ILE A 136 -13.53 -0.18 2.94
C ILE A 136 -12.84 -0.95 1.80
N ILE A 137 -11.52 -0.80 1.64
CA ILE A 137 -10.74 -1.53 0.63
C ILE A 137 -10.85 -3.05 0.85
N SER A 138 -10.75 -3.50 2.11
CA SER A 138 -10.88 -4.93 2.45
C SER A 138 -12.27 -5.48 2.10
N GLN A 139 -13.33 -4.73 2.38
CA GLN A 139 -14.71 -5.10 2.01
C GLN A 139 -14.89 -5.16 0.49
N HIS A 140 -14.43 -4.15 -0.24
CA HIS A 140 -14.51 -4.13 -1.71
C HIS A 140 -13.76 -5.31 -2.34
N LYS A 141 -12.59 -5.69 -1.80
CA LYS A 141 -11.85 -6.87 -2.27
C LYS A 141 -12.61 -8.17 -2.05
N ALA A 142 -13.20 -8.35 -0.86
CA ALA A 142 -14.01 -9.52 -0.54
C ALA A 142 -15.23 -9.63 -1.47
N ASP A 143 -15.92 -8.53 -1.70
CA ASP A 143 -17.09 -8.47 -2.61
C ASP A 143 -16.69 -8.75 -4.06
N ALA A 144 -15.59 -8.16 -4.55
CA ALA A 144 -15.12 -8.38 -5.90
C ALA A 144 -14.76 -9.86 -6.17
N ARG A 145 -14.13 -10.54 -5.19
CA ARG A 145 -13.82 -11.98 -5.31
C ARG A 145 -15.07 -12.85 -5.41
N ASN A 146 -16.16 -12.46 -4.73
CA ASN A 146 -17.38 -13.25 -4.64
C ASN A 146 -18.38 -12.98 -5.77
N ARG A 147 -18.38 -11.76 -6.34
CA ARG A 147 -19.44 -11.30 -7.25
C ARG A 147 -18.99 -11.10 -8.69
N HIS A 148 -17.69 -10.92 -8.94
CA HIS A 148 -17.18 -10.57 -10.27
C HIS A 148 -16.42 -11.73 -10.92
N SER A 149 -16.62 -11.89 -12.23
CA SER A 149 -15.83 -12.78 -13.09
C SER A 149 -14.36 -12.34 -13.14
N ALA A 150 -13.48 -13.22 -13.61
CA ALA A 150 -12.07 -12.89 -13.79
C ALA A 150 -11.86 -11.70 -14.75
N PHE A 151 -12.65 -11.64 -15.82
CA PHE A 151 -12.64 -10.55 -16.80
C PHE A 151 -13.05 -9.22 -16.18
N GLU A 152 -14.16 -9.19 -15.42
CA GLU A 152 -14.63 -7.97 -14.75
C GLU A 152 -13.62 -7.44 -13.73
N ARG A 153 -12.99 -8.33 -12.95
CA ARG A 153 -11.92 -7.93 -12.01
C ARG A 153 -10.71 -7.32 -12.73
N TYR A 154 -10.31 -7.88 -13.88
CA TYR A 154 -9.24 -7.30 -14.69
C TYR A 154 -9.62 -5.94 -15.28
N ARG A 155 -10.82 -5.81 -15.86
CA ARG A 155 -11.30 -4.53 -16.43
C ARG A 155 -11.38 -3.44 -15.38
N ARG A 156 -11.82 -3.80 -14.18
CA ARG A 156 -11.85 -2.86 -13.05
C ARG A 156 -10.43 -2.42 -12.65
N LEU A 157 -9.49 -3.35 -12.52
CA LEU A 157 -8.10 -3.02 -12.24
C LEU A 157 -7.48 -2.11 -13.32
N GLU A 158 -7.75 -2.39 -14.57
CA GLU A 158 -7.27 -1.61 -15.71
C GLU A 158 -7.81 -0.16 -15.68
N PHE A 159 -9.07 0.01 -15.28
CA PHE A 159 -9.71 1.32 -15.16
C PHE A 159 -9.26 2.09 -13.92
N GLU A 160 -9.31 1.46 -12.74
CA GLU A 160 -9.04 2.12 -11.46
C GLU A 160 -7.53 2.30 -11.19
N HIS A 161 -6.70 1.32 -11.62
CA HIS A 161 -5.27 1.27 -11.32
C HIS A 161 -4.41 0.91 -12.53
N PRO A 162 -4.43 1.71 -13.61
CA PRO A 162 -3.70 1.41 -14.84
C PRO A 162 -2.19 1.28 -14.64
N GLN A 163 -1.63 1.89 -13.59
CA GLN A 163 -0.22 1.78 -13.23
C GLN A 163 0.16 0.33 -12.87
N ILE A 164 -0.71 -0.38 -12.14
CA ILE A 164 -0.48 -1.78 -11.78
C ILE A 164 -0.43 -2.64 -13.05
N VAL A 165 -1.38 -2.45 -13.96
CA VAL A 165 -1.46 -3.22 -15.22
C VAL A 165 -0.22 -3.02 -16.08
N ARG A 166 0.36 -1.81 -16.09
CA ARG A 166 1.53 -1.45 -16.91
C ARG A 166 2.87 -1.87 -16.30
N ARG A 167 3.01 -1.81 -14.97
CA ARG A 167 4.31 -1.90 -14.27
C ARG A 167 4.49 -3.19 -13.48
N ALA A 168 3.41 -3.76 -12.92
CA ALA A 168 3.52 -4.97 -12.13
C ALA A 168 3.79 -6.21 -12.99
N PRO A 169 4.69 -7.12 -12.56
CA PRO A 169 4.86 -8.43 -13.20
C PRO A 169 3.54 -9.19 -13.30
N GLN A 170 3.29 -9.84 -14.45
CA GLN A 170 2.03 -10.51 -14.74
C GLN A 170 1.64 -11.55 -13.66
N ILE A 171 2.62 -12.27 -13.13
CA ILE A 171 2.38 -13.27 -12.07
C ILE A 171 1.81 -12.63 -10.80
N HIS A 172 2.29 -11.46 -10.42
CA HIS A 172 1.82 -10.75 -9.24
C HIS A 172 0.45 -10.10 -9.47
N ALA A 173 0.22 -9.54 -10.67
CA ALA A 173 -1.09 -9.01 -11.06
C ALA A 173 -2.16 -10.11 -11.11
N ALA A 174 -1.84 -11.30 -11.65
CA ALA A 174 -2.74 -12.45 -11.67
C ALA A 174 -3.07 -12.92 -10.24
N SER A 175 -2.06 -13.03 -9.37
CA SER A 175 -2.23 -13.37 -7.97
C SER A 175 -3.15 -12.37 -7.24
N PHE A 176 -2.94 -11.07 -7.44
CA PHE A 176 -3.79 -10.00 -6.87
C PHE A 176 -5.25 -10.14 -7.32
N LEU A 177 -5.47 -10.46 -8.59
CA LEU A 177 -6.79 -10.66 -9.17
C LEU A 177 -7.42 -12.03 -8.81
N GLY A 178 -6.69 -12.91 -8.11
CA GLY A 178 -7.16 -14.24 -7.74
C GLY A 178 -7.41 -15.14 -8.96
N MET A 179 -6.51 -15.09 -9.96
CA MET A 179 -6.57 -15.93 -11.15
C MET A 179 -5.17 -16.44 -11.53
N SER A 180 -5.11 -17.41 -12.45
CA SER A 180 -3.82 -17.88 -12.94
C SER A 180 -3.19 -16.89 -13.93
N PRO A 181 -1.84 -16.88 -14.06
CA PRO A 181 -1.16 -16.05 -15.07
C PRO A 181 -1.64 -16.35 -16.50
N GLU A 182 -1.99 -17.61 -16.81
CA GLU A 182 -2.52 -18.05 -18.11
C GLU A 182 -3.90 -17.43 -18.37
N THR A 183 -4.78 -17.40 -17.34
CA THR A 183 -6.09 -16.76 -17.43
C THR A 183 -5.94 -15.27 -17.71
N LEU A 184 -5.05 -14.58 -16.97
CA LEU A 184 -4.77 -13.16 -17.20
C LEU A 184 -4.21 -12.90 -18.60
N SER A 185 -3.30 -13.76 -19.08
CA SER A 185 -2.77 -13.67 -20.44
C SER A 185 -3.87 -13.78 -21.51
N ARG A 186 -4.81 -14.72 -21.33
CA ARG A 186 -5.93 -14.92 -22.26
C ARG A 186 -6.91 -13.75 -22.27
N ILE A 187 -7.18 -13.14 -21.10
CA ILE A 187 -8.00 -11.93 -20.99
C ILE A 187 -7.33 -10.78 -21.73
N ARG A 188 -6.02 -10.53 -21.50
CA ARG A 188 -5.26 -9.47 -22.17
C ARG A 188 -5.22 -9.66 -23.70
N ALA A 189 -5.22 -10.90 -24.18
CA ALA A 189 -5.26 -11.23 -25.59
C ALA A 189 -6.67 -11.20 -26.20
N GLY A 190 -7.71 -10.79 -25.44
CA GLY A 190 -9.10 -10.77 -25.91
C GLY A 190 -9.72 -12.15 -26.17
N LYS A 191 -9.15 -13.22 -25.59
CA LYS A 191 -9.62 -14.61 -25.77
C LYS A 191 -10.63 -15.03 -24.70
N ILE A 192 -10.89 -14.19 -23.70
CA ILE A 192 -11.85 -14.37 -22.62
C ILE A 192 -12.52 -13.02 -22.38
N SER A 193 -13.83 -13.00 -22.33
CA SER A 193 -14.68 -11.84 -22.05
C SER A 193 -15.66 -12.16 -20.90
#